data_af23d9c677b1f58bbda51953f8762aef
#
_entry.id   af23d9c677b1f58bbda51953f8762aef
#
_cell.length_a   1.000
_cell.length_b   1.000
_cell.length_c   1.000
_cell.angle_alpha   90.00
_cell.angle_beta   90.00
_cell.angle_gamma   90.00
#
_symmetry.space_group_name_H-M   'P 1'
#
loop_
_entity.id
_entity.type
_entity.pdbx_description
1 polymer ?
#
loop_
_entity_poly.entity_id
_entity_poly.type
_entity_poly.pdbx_seq_one_letter_code
_entity_poly.pdbx_strand_id
1 'polypeptide(L)'
;SDLGKLKTKILQKAVCNKSLKEAKTISQLVECIESVPESIGMSNKFNNSIINDSPSLIENSRKIDSFVVSGVSLGLPGLDQVFDPNTLERIIDGENFITELSDEYKQRLLDKNLVRIVKDSNGNSELVPCETFDMIPQLAGRGGYFDLVEQYGIDAKITSAMDITTKLAFASGLEALRDAGLPLVSEEQVSSNGKRLVRGWKLPVSERETTGVIFASVFPGYEELLKHAANNGADENGTFDRRFLLQILSMGHSQFAQWIGAKGPNTAINNACASTPAAFSIAEDWITTGRASRVIVVSADDTTSDVLLEWIGAGFAGAGAHSIGNIVEEVSLPFDARRNGMLLGMGGAAFVIEKESASRDRGVTPYCELLGSHIGNSAFHPTRLDVEHVSESFDKFISQMETMWGFDRHQIAEKTTFMSHEPATPPRGGSASAEINALRKAFGSSAEKLVITNTKGFTGHPMGVGIEDAVT
;
A
#
# COMPACT_ATOMS: atom_id res chain seq x y z
N SER A 1 -24.83 -19.90 -1.55
CA SER A 1 -24.35 -20.97 -0.67
C SER A 1 -25.22 -21.03 0.58
N ASP A 2 -25.30 -22.19 1.22
CA ASP A 2 -26.18 -22.45 2.37
C ASP A 2 -25.95 -21.50 3.55
N LEU A 3 -24.74 -21.00 3.72
CA LEU A 3 -24.41 -20.02 4.77
C LEU A 3 -25.10 -18.66 4.56
N GLY A 4 -25.25 -18.21 3.31
CA GLY A 4 -25.98 -16.97 2.99
C GLY A 4 -27.47 -17.10 3.25
N LYS A 5 -28.05 -18.25 2.90
CA LYS A 5 -29.45 -18.56 3.19
C LYS A 5 -29.71 -18.68 4.70
N LEU A 6 -28.77 -19.28 5.44
CA LEU A 6 -28.83 -19.39 6.89
C LEU A 6 -28.75 -18.01 7.56
N LYS A 7 -27.84 -17.13 7.11
CA LYS A 7 -27.67 -15.76 7.63
C LYS A 7 -28.93 -14.92 7.43
N THR A 8 -29.56 -15.03 6.26
CA THR A 8 -30.84 -14.34 5.96
C THR A 8 -31.99 -14.89 6.80
N LYS A 9 -32.07 -16.23 6.99
CA LYS A 9 -33.07 -16.85 7.86
C LYS A 9 -32.88 -16.45 9.33
N ILE A 10 -31.63 -16.36 9.82
CA ILE A 10 -31.32 -15.91 11.20
C ILE A 10 -31.76 -14.46 11.41
N LEU A 11 -31.45 -13.54 10.48
CA LEU A 11 -31.84 -12.14 10.59
C LEU A 11 -33.36 -11.93 10.51
N GLN A 12 -34.06 -12.64 9.63
CA GLN A 12 -35.51 -12.57 9.53
C GLN A 12 -36.24 -13.13 10.78
N LYS A 13 -35.68 -14.18 11.39
CA LYS A 13 -36.23 -14.80 12.61
C LYS A 13 -35.85 -14.04 13.89
N ALA A 14 -34.69 -13.38 13.94
CA ALA A 14 -34.25 -12.59 15.09
C ALA A 14 -35.13 -11.35 15.37
N VAL A 15 -35.78 -10.82 14.36
CA VAL A 15 -36.70 -9.68 14.50
C VAL A 15 -38.02 -10.06 15.18
N CYS A 16 -38.39 -11.36 15.18
CA CYS A 16 -39.70 -11.83 15.63
C CYS A 16 -39.71 -12.68 16.92
N ASN A 17 -38.57 -13.02 17.52
CA ASN A 17 -38.58 -13.98 18.61
C ASN A 17 -37.67 -13.65 19.80
N LYS A 18 -38.30 -13.48 20.99
CA LYS A 18 -37.65 -13.15 22.26
C LYS A 18 -36.73 -14.26 22.77
N SER A 19 -36.97 -15.52 22.41
CA SER A 19 -36.20 -16.70 22.82
C SER A 19 -34.80 -16.78 22.19
N LEU A 20 -34.54 -16.14 21.07
CA LEU A 20 -33.21 -16.06 20.47
C LEU A 20 -32.18 -15.30 21.33
N LYS A 21 -32.64 -14.41 22.21
CA LYS A 21 -31.76 -13.66 23.13
C LYS A 21 -31.28 -14.50 24.32
N GLU A 22 -31.91 -15.66 24.58
CA GLU A 22 -31.65 -16.51 25.72
C GLU A 22 -30.82 -17.75 25.38
N ALA A 23 -30.56 -17.99 24.07
CA ALA A 23 -29.77 -19.14 23.62
C ALA A 23 -28.27 -18.95 23.99
N LYS A 24 -27.74 -19.89 24.80
CA LYS A 24 -26.35 -19.88 25.29
C LYS A 24 -25.40 -20.75 24.48
N THR A 25 -25.92 -21.63 23.62
CA THR A 25 -25.14 -22.54 22.79
C THR A 25 -25.61 -22.52 21.33
N ILE A 26 -24.73 -22.92 20.41
CA ILE A 26 -25.05 -23.01 18.97
C ILE A 26 -26.19 -24.00 18.73
N SER A 27 -26.24 -25.12 19.45
CA SER A 27 -27.32 -26.11 19.34
C SER A 27 -28.67 -25.53 19.74
N GLN A 28 -28.75 -24.77 20.84
CA GLN A 28 -29.97 -24.06 21.25
C GLN A 28 -30.40 -22.99 20.25
N LEU A 29 -29.44 -22.35 19.59
CA LEU A 29 -29.72 -21.38 18.54
C LEU A 29 -30.34 -22.05 17.30
N VAL A 30 -29.85 -23.21 16.90
CA VAL A 30 -30.37 -24.03 15.80
C VAL A 30 -31.78 -24.51 16.08
N GLU A 31 -32.05 -25.08 17.29
CA GLU A 31 -33.37 -25.50 17.70
C GLU A 31 -34.38 -24.34 17.73
N CYS A 32 -33.98 -23.16 18.21
CA CYS A 32 -34.82 -21.97 18.18
C CYS A 32 -35.16 -21.52 16.74
N ILE A 33 -34.23 -21.70 15.81
CA ILE A 33 -34.41 -21.34 14.38
C ILE A 33 -35.36 -22.34 13.70
N GLU A 34 -35.27 -23.62 14.01
CA GLU A 34 -36.08 -24.69 13.39
C GLU A 34 -37.50 -24.73 13.95
N SER A 35 -37.75 -24.26 15.18
CA SER A 35 -39.06 -24.25 15.83
C SER A 35 -40.04 -23.16 15.37
N VAL A 36 -39.61 -22.23 14.50
CA VAL A 36 -40.48 -21.15 14.00
C VAL A 36 -41.25 -21.60 12.74
N PRO A 37 -42.61 -21.60 12.76
CA PRO A 37 -43.42 -22.02 11.62
C PRO A 37 -43.13 -21.23 10.34
N GLU A 38 -43.13 -21.89 9.19
CA GLU A 38 -42.93 -21.27 7.85
C GLU A 38 -44.06 -20.33 7.39
N SER A 39 -45.13 -20.21 8.18
CA SER A 39 -46.34 -19.50 7.82
C SER A 39 -46.33 -17.97 8.03
N ILE A 40 -45.19 -17.36 8.37
CA ILE A 40 -45.09 -15.90 8.30
C ILE A 40 -44.57 -15.53 6.89
N GLY A 41 -45.50 -15.65 5.94
CA GLY A 41 -45.27 -15.28 4.57
C GLY A 41 -45.06 -13.78 4.41
N MET A 42 -43.84 -13.37 4.09
CA MET A 42 -43.66 -12.21 3.22
C MET A 42 -43.67 -12.72 1.78
N SER A 43 -44.77 -12.39 1.09
CA SER A 43 -44.99 -12.66 -0.32
C SER A 43 -43.74 -12.35 -1.14
N ASN A 44 -43.15 -13.37 -1.77
CA ASN A 44 -42.24 -13.24 -2.90
C ASN A 44 -42.99 -12.64 -4.09
N LYS A 45 -43.26 -11.34 -4.05
CA LYS A 45 -43.59 -10.53 -5.21
C LYS A 45 -42.52 -9.50 -5.45
N PHE A 46 -41.29 -9.94 -5.67
CA PHE A 46 -40.44 -9.23 -6.60
C PHE A 46 -40.80 -9.75 -8.00
N ASN A 47 -41.82 -9.12 -8.55
CA ASN A 47 -42.20 -9.35 -9.92
C ASN A 47 -41.07 -8.96 -10.86
N ASN A 48 -40.73 -9.86 -11.75
CA ASN A 48 -39.97 -9.65 -13.01
C ASN A 48 -40.66 -8.69 -14.00
N SER A 49 -41.41 -7.70 -13.52
CA SER A 49 -42.19 -6.78 -14.36
C SER A 49 -41.72 -5.33 -14.36
N ILE A 50 -40.47 -5.06 -13.85
CA ILE A 50 -39.91 -3.69 -13.87
C ILE A 50 -38.78 -3.55 -14.93
N ILE A 51 -38.64 -4.52 -15.83
CA ILE A 51 -37.59 -4.41 -16.88
C ILE A 51 -38.13 -3.77 -18.18
N ASN A 52 -39.42 -3.51 -18.32
CA ASN A 52 -39.99 -3.09 -19.62
C ASN A 52 -40.81 -1.81 -19.64
N ASP A 53 -40.65 -0.86 -18.74
CA ASP A 53 -41.34 0.42 -18.88
C ASP A 53 -40.47 1.62 -18.47
N SER A 54 -40.14 2.40 -19.48
CA SER A 54 -39.79 3.82 -19.51
C SER A 54 -38.32 4.25 -19.38
N PRO A 55 -37.79 4.96 -20.39
CA PRO A 55 -36.46 5.60 -20.36
C PRO A 55 -36.31 6.74 -19.35
N SER A 56 -37.39 7.12 -18.64
CA SER A 56 -37.41 8.27 -17.72
C SER A 56 -37.03 7.94 -16.25
N LEU A 57 -36.81 6.67 -15.90
CA LEU A 57 -36.42 6.29 -14.54
C LEU A 57 -34.90 6.21 -14.34
N ILE A 58 -34.11 6.33 -15.42
CA ILE A 58 -32.66 6.33 -15.36
C ILE A 58 -32.09 7.72 -14.97
N GLU A 59 -32.86 8.79 -15.15
CA GLU A 59 -32.43 10.15 -14.76
C GLU A 59 -32.50 10.46 -13.25
N ASN A 60 -33.12 9.57 -12.45
CA ASN A 60 -33.16 9.68 -11.00
C ASN A 60 -32.33 8.58 -10.28
N SER A 61 -31.33 7.97 -10.93
CA SER A 61 -30.30 7.25 -10.21
C SER A 61 -29.64 8.25 -9.27
N ARG A 62 -29.80 8.06 -7.97
CA ARG A 62 -28.99 8.78 -6.96
C ARG A 62 -27.56 8.70 -7.44
N LYS A 63 -26.99 9.86 -7.82
CA LYS A 63 -25.57 9.95 -8.14
C LYS A 63 -24.86 9.38 -6.90
N ILE A 64 -24.32 8.19 -7.01
CA ILE A 64 -23.55 7.60 -5.93
C ILE A 64 -22.41 8.58 -5.73
N ASP A 65 -22.29 9.12 -4.51
CA ASP A 65 -21.19 10.02 -4.17
C ASP A 65 -19.91 9.20 -4.23
N SER A 66 -19.17 9.37 -5.33
CA SER A 66 -18.05 8.53 -5.68
C SER A 66 -16.87 8.75 -4.73
N PHE A 67 -16.01 7.75 -4.62
CA PHE A 67 -14.76 7.89 -3.90
C PHE A 67 -13.71 8.52 -4.80
N VAL A 68 -12.97 9.45 -4.25
CA VAL A 68 -11.94 10.19 -4.99
C VAL A 68 -10.64 10.26 -4.22
N VAL A 69 -9.55 10.40 -4.94
CA VAL A 69 -8.25 10.79 -4.39
C VAL A 69 -8.15 12.30 -4.52
N SER A 70 -8.22 13.01 -3.40
CA SER A 70 -8.25 14.47 -3.35
C SER A 70 -6.91 15.11 -2.98
N GLY A 71 -5.94 14.30 -2.55
CA GLY A 71 -4.58 14.74 -2.25
C GLY A 71 -3.61 13.59 -2.35
N VAL A 72 -2.42 13.88 -2.89
CA VAL A 72 -1.36 12.90 -3.12
C VAL A 72 -0.03 13.48 -2.69
N SER A 73 0.87 12.64 -2.24
CA SER A 73 2.29 12.98 -2.09
C SER A 73 3.17 11.87 -2.64
N LEU A 74 4.33 12.26 -3.13
CA LEU A 74 5.31 11.35 -3.73
C LEU A 74 6.71 11.75 -3.27
N GLY A 75 7.37 10.85 -2.54
CA GLY A 75 8.76 10.96 -2.13
C GLY A 75 9.59 9.85 -2.78
N LEU A 76 10.63 10.24 -3.52
CA LEU A 76 11.48 9.34 -4.27
C LEU A 76 12.91 9.29 -3.73
N PRO A 77 13.65 8.22 -4.01
CA PRO A 77 15.10 8.21 -3.79
C PRO A 77 15.76 9.31 -4.63
N GLY A 78 16.98 9.69 -4.28
CA GLY A 78 17.76 10.65 -5.05
C GLY A 78 18.76 11.41 -4.18
N LEU A 79 19.59 12.23 -4.82
CA LEU A 79 20.63 13.00 -4.13
C LEU A 79 20.11 14.31 -3.52
N ASP A 80 19.02 14.85 -4.05
CA ASP A 80 18.41 16.10 -3.60
C ASP A 80 17.39 15.85 -2.47
N GLN A 81 16.20 16.40 -2.57
CA GLN A 81 15.15 16.23 -1.59
C GLN A 81 14.27 15.03 -1.92
N VAL A 82 13.92 14.22 -0.93
CA VAL A 82 12.99 13.09 -1.10
C VAL A 82 11.61 13.58 -1.57
N PHE A 83 11.12 14.67 -1.01
CA PHE A 83 9.85 15.30 -1.39
C PHE A 83 10.12 16.57 -2.21
N ASP A 84 10.53 16.39 -3.46
CA ASP A 84 10.75 17.46 -4.42
C ASP A 84 9.43 17.75 -5.18
N PRO A 85 8.99 18.99 -5.31
CA PRO A 85 7.77 19.32 -6.06
C PRO A 85 7.83 18.94 -7.55
N ASN A 86 9.03 18.78 -8.12
CA ASN A 86 9.21 18.39 -9.52
C ASN A 86 9.37 16.88 -9.71
N THR A 87 9.15 16.09 -8.68
CA THR A 87 9.38 14.63 -8.68
C THR A 87 8.67 13.92 -9.83
N LEU A 88 7.40 14.27 -10.09
CA LEU A 88 6.63 13.66 -11.18
C LEU A 88 7.19 14.00 -12.55
N GLU A 89 7.56 15.27 -12.79
CA GLU A 89 8.17 15.71 -14.04
C GLU A 89 9.48 14.98 -14.31
N ARG A 90 10.31 14.81 -13.28
CA ARG A 90 11.59 14.07 -13.37
C ARG A 90 11.38 12.61 -13.80
N ILE A 91 10.36 11.91 -13.27
CA ILE A 91 10.03 10.54 -13.70
C ILE A 91 9.55 10.54 -15.16
N ILE A 92 8.68 11.48 -15.55
CA ILE A 92 8.14 11.57 -16.91
C ILE A 92 9.26 11.87 -17.91
N ASP A 93 10.24 12.67 -17.54
CA ASP A 93 11.42 12.97 -18.34
C ASP A 93 12.42 11.80 -18.41
N GLY A 94 12.15 10.70 -17.69
CA GLY A 94 12.94 9.48 -17.73
C GLY A 94 14.18 9.53 -16.84
N GLU A 95 14.22 10.40 -15.82
CA GLU A 95 15.32 10.42 -14.87
C GLU A 95 15.37 9.11 -14.07
N ASN A 96 16.57 8.57 -13.91
CA ASN A 96 16.80 7.34 -13.16
C ASN A 96 17.36 7.67 -11.78
N PHE A 97 16.70 7.16 -10.73
CA PHE A 97 17.05 7.40 -9.32
C PHE A 97 17.86 6.25 -8.70
N ILE A 98 18.26 5.26 -9.51
CA ILE A 98 19.07 4.14 -9.09
C ILE A 98 20.52 4.51 -9.19
N THR A 99 21.28 4.30 -8.13
CA THR A 99 22.70 4.67 -8.04
C THR A 99 23.55 3.49 -7.59
N GLU A 100 24.86 3.58 -7.89
CA GLU A 100 25.81 2.57 -7.46
C GLU A 100 26.10 2.67 -5.95
N LEU A 101 26.21 1.50 -5.31
CA LEU A 101 26.59 1.37 -3.91
C LEU A 101 28.10 1.60 -3.75
N SER A 102 28.52 2.22 -2.64
CA SER A 102 29.92 2.41 -2.34
C SER A 102 30.67 1.08 -2.14
N ASP A 103 31.95 1.05 -2.43
CA ASP A 103 32.77 -0.14 -2.23
C ASP A 103 32.82 -0.58 -0.76
N GLU A 104 32.80 0.37 0.18
CA GLU A 104 32.66 0.06 1.60
C GLU A 104 31.40 -0.74 1.89
N TYR A 105 30.31 -0.36 1.26
CA TYR A 105 29.04 -1.02 1.40
C TYR A 105 29.03 -2.42 0.79
N LYS A 106 29.57 -2.55 -0.43
CA LYS A 106 29.75 -3.83 -1.11
C LYS A 106 30.62 -4.79 -0.28
N GLN A 107 31.69 -4.26 0.36
CA GLN A 107 32.53 -5.05 1.25
C GLN A 107 31.76 -5.60 2.45
N ARG A 108 30.91 -4.77 3.09
CA ARG A 108 30.04 -5.23 4.20
C ARG A 108 29.08 -6.36 3.79
N LEU A 109 28.60 -6.34 2.55
CA LEU A 109 27.79 -7.44 2.01
C LEU A 109 28.61 -8.73 1.84
N LEU A 110 29.85 -8.65 1.32
CA LEU A 110 30.74 -9.80 1.19
C LEU A 110 31.11 -10.39 2.56
N ASP A 111 31.35 -9.54 3.55
CA ASP A 111 31.70 -9.96 4.91
C ASP A 111 30.61 -10.80 5.60
N LYS A 112 29.38 -10.79 5.07
CA LYS A 112 28.27 -11.66 5.52
C LYS A 112 28.40 -13.11 5.01
N ASN A 113 29.38 -13.41 4.17
CA ASN A 113 29.58 -14.74 3.57
C ASN A 113 28.31 -15.24 2.85
N LEU A 114 27.77 -14.41 1.97
CA LEU A 114 26.54 -14.70 1.25
C LEU A 114 26.71 -15.93 0.35
N VAL A 115 25.66 -16.74 0.30
CA VAL A 115 25.51 -17.85 -0.64
C VAL A 115 24.23 -17.58 -1.44
N ARG A 116 24.34 -17.58 -2.77
CA ARG A 116 23.20 -17.33 -3.66
C ARG A 116 22.65 -18.63 -4.23
N ILE A 117 21.35 -18.67 -4.43
CA ILE A 117 20.70 -19.71 -5.23
C ILE A 117 20.83 -19.31 -6.69
N VAL A 118 21.59 -20.10 -7.45
CA VAL A 118 21.69 -19.97 -8.92
C VAL A 118 20.95 -21.14 -9.56
N LYS A 119 20.13 -20.85 -10.57
CA LYS A 119 19.39 -21.86 -11.30
C LYS A 119 19.95 -22.02 -12.69
N ASP A 120 20.22 -23.27 -13.08
CA ASP A 120 20.62 -23.61 -14.45
C ASP A 120 19.44 -23.55 -15.44
N SER A 121 19.73 -23.74 -16.72
CA SER A 121 18.70 -23.76 -17.79
C SER A 121 17.67 -24.90 -17.63
N ASN A 122 18.01 -25.96 -16.91
CA ASN A 122 17.15 -27.11 -16.64
C ASN A 122 16.31 -26.94 -15.36
N GLY A 123 16.58 -25.86 -14.59
CA GLY A 123 15.86 -25.55 -13.35
C GLY A 123 16.47 -26.18 -12.10
N ASN A 124 17.63 -26.82 -12.19
CA ASN A 124 18.38 -27.26 -11.03
C ASN A 124 18.93 -26.05 -10.27
N SER A 125 18.95 -26.13 -8.96
CA SER A 125 19.43 -25.06 -8.09
C SER A 125 20.78 -25.44 -7.50
N GLU A 126 21.73 -24.53 -7.57
CA GLU A 126 23.04 -24.63 -6.93
C GLU A 126 23.21 -23.49 -5.94
N LEU A 127 23.90 -23.75 -4.83
CA LEU A 127 24.30 -22.75 -3.84
C LEU A 127 25.71 -22.29 -4.16
N VAL A 128 25.87 -21.03 -4.55
CA VAL A 128 27.16 -20.47 -4.97
C VAL A 128 27.59 -19.40 -3.98
N PRO A 129 28.77 -19.54 -3.31
CA PRO A 129 29.33 -18.50 -2.46
C PRO A 129 29.60 -17.21 -3.26
N CYS A 130 29.31 -16.06 -2.66
CA CYS A 130 29.60 -14.75 -3.24
C CYS A 130 30.96 -14.29 -2.71
N GLU A 131 31.97 -14.26 -3.57
CA GLU A 131 33.36 -13.94 -3.20
C GLU A 131 33.86 -12.60 -3.77
N THR A 132 33.12 -12.04 -4.73
CA THR A 132 33.48 -10.82 -5.46
C THR A 132 32.31 -9.88 -5.62
N PHE A 133 32.55 -8.59 -5.90
CA PHE A 133 31.49 -7.56 -6.01
C PHE A 133 30.48 -7.84 -7.12
N ASP A 134 30.89 -8.46 -8.22
CA ASP A 134 30.00 -8.85 -9.32
C ASP A 134 29.01 -9.97 -8.95
N MET A 135 29.13 -10.58 -7.78
CA MET A 135 28.25 -11.62 -7.26
C MET A 135 27.23 -11.13 -6.24
N ILE A 136 27.28 -9.85 -5.86
CA ILE A 136 26.42 -9.24 -4.85
C ILE A 136 25.62 -8.05 -5.41
N PRO A 137 24.61 -7.54 -4.71
CA PRO A 137 23.94 -6.29 -5.06
C PRO A 137 24.91 -5.11 -5.19
N GLN A 138 24.83 -4.35 -6.28
CA GLN A 138 25.71 -3.22 -6.54
C GLN A 138 24.95 -1.90 -6.74
N LEU A 139 23.63 -1.97 -6.97
CA LEU A 139 22.78 -0.82 -7.26
C LEU A 139 21.59 -0.78 -6.31
N ALA A 140 21.11 0.41 -6.00
CA ALA A 140 19.87 0.65 -5.28
C ALA A 140 19.28 2.04 -5.56
N GLY A 141 17.97 2.18 -5.48
CA GLY A 141 17.29 3.47 -5.47
C GLY A 141 17.32 4.04 -4.05
N ARG A 142 18.34 4.85 -3.71
CA ARG A 142 18.59 5.33 -2.36
C ARG A 142 19.00 6.80 -2.28
N GLY A 143 19.01 7.31 -1.06
CA GLY A 143 19.45 8.67 -0.77
C GLY A 143 18.32 9.69 -0.93
N GLY A 144 18.70 10.96 -0.86
CA GLY A 144 17.79 12.10 -0.82
C GLY A 144 17.74 12.73 0.58
N TYR A 145 17.77 14.07 0.59
CA TYR A 145 17.68 14.81 1.85
C TYR A 145 16.23 14.88 2.32
N PHE A 146 16.06 14.62 3.61
CA PHE A 146 14.78 14.70 4.26
C PHE A 146 14.97 14.89 5.77
N ASP A 147 14.39 15.94 6.35
CA ASP A 147 14.46 16.24 7.79
C ASP A 147 13.12 16.78 8.30
N LEU A 148 12.49 16.04 9.23
CA LEU A 148 11.22 16.44 9.81
C LEU A 148 11.31 17.70 10.70
N VAL A 149 12.48 17.98 11.26
CA VAL A 149 12.66 19.16 12.13
C VAL A 149 12.74 20.41 11.27
N GLU A 150 13.59 20.40 10.25
CA GLU A 150 13.83 21.56 9.40
C GLU A 150 12.68 21.84 8.45
N GLN A 151 12.17 20.79 7.76
CA GLN A 151 11.17 20.95 6.72
C GLN A 151 9.73 21.04 7.25
N TYR A 152 9.45 20.40 8.39
CA TYR A 152 8.09 20.29 8.94
C TYR A 152 7.92 20.85 10.35
N GLY A 153 8.99 21.37 10.97
CA GLY A 153 8.93 21.98 12.30
C GLY A 153 8.60 21.01 13.44
N ILE A 154 8.84 19.72 13.26
CA ILE A 154 8.57 18.69 14.26
C ILE A 154 9.73 18.65 15.26
N ASP A 155 9.44 18.71 16.57
CA ASP A 155 10.48 18.74 17.62
C ASP A 155 11.40 17.52 17.55
N ALA A 156 12.72 17.75 17.62
CA ALA A 156 13.75 16.70 17.55
C ALA A 156 13.56 15.57 18.57
N LYS A 157 12.95 15.84 19.74
CA LYS A 157 12.64 14.79 20.72
C LYS A 157 11.54 13.87 20.27
N ILE A 158 10.62 14.36 19.43
CA ILE A 158 9.55 13.54 18.84
C ILE A 158 10.14 12.70 17.72
N THR A 159 10.90 13.32 16.82
CA THR A 159 11.49 12.62 15.68
C THR A 159 12.52 11.58 16.09
N SER A 160 13.23 11.77 17.21
CA SER A 160 14.19 10.79 17.75
C SER A 160 13.54 9.51 18.27
N ALA A 161 12.23 9.50 18.48
CA ALA A 161 11.47 8.32 18.88
C ALA A 161 10.83 7.59 17.67
N MET A 162 11.11 8.04 16.45
CA MET A 162 10.60 7.44 15.21
C MET A 162 11.73 6.73 14.46
N ASP A 163 11.41 5.57 13.88
CA ASP A 163 12.24 4.95 12.86
C ASP A 163 12.16 5.71 11.53
N ILE A 164 13.05 5.40 10.59
CA ILE A 164 13.10 6.09 9.29
C ILE A 164 11.77 5.95 8.51
N THR A 165 11.16 4.78 8.56
CA THR A 165 9.91 4.48 7.89
C THR A 165 8.76 5.36 8.42
N THR A 166 8.65 5.49 9.75
CA THR A 166 7.68 6.40 10.38
C THR A 166 7.94 7.86 10.02
N LYS A 167 9.20 8.29 9.97
CA LYS A 167 9.54 9.67 9.56
C LYS A 167 9.10 9.95 8.13
N LEU A 168 9.39 9.05 7.18
CA LEU A 168 8.95 9.15 5.79
C LEU A 168 7.42 9.20 5.68
N ALA A 169 6.72 8.35 6.44
CA ALA A 169 5.26 8.33 6.48
C ALA A 169 4.67 9.67 6.99
N PHE A 170 5.31 10.28 8.00
CA PHE A 170 4.89 11.60 8.49
C PHE A 170 5.02 12.68 7.42
N ALA A 171 6.16 12.75 6.74
CA ALA A 171 6.36 13.70 5.66
C ALA A 171 5.34 13.48 4.54
N SER A 172 5.20 12.23 4.05
CA SER A 172 4.22 11.89 3.02
C SER A 172 2.81 12.29 3.41
N GLY A 173 2.38 11.92 4.61
CA GLY A 173 1.04 12.24 5.09
C GLY A 173 0.78 13.75 5.21
N LEU A 174 1.74 14.53 5.68
CA LEU A 174 1.60 15.99 5.79
C LEU A 174 1.57 16.65 4.42
N GLU A 175 2.38 16.20 3.46
CA GLU A 175 2.34 16.70 2.08
C GLU A 175 0.99 16.39 1.41
N ALA A 176 0.48 15.16 1.52
CA ALA A 176 -0.82 14.80 0.96
C ALA A 176 -1.99 15.58 1.58
N LEU A 177 -1.94 15.85 2.88
CA LEU A 177 -2.94 16.69 3.56
C LEU A 177 -2.88 18.15 3.09
N ARG A 178 -1.68 18.67 2.83
CA ARG A 178 -1.48 20.01 2.27
C ARG A 178 -2.03 20.07 0.85
N ASP A 179 -1.71 19.08 0.04
CA ASP A 179 -2.17 18.95 -1.34
C ASP A 179 -3.69 18.85 -1.43
N ALA A 180 -4.33 18.09 -0.54
CA ALA A 180 -5.78 18.02 -0.39
C ALA A 180 -6.45 19.32 0.10
N GLY A 181 -5.68 20.38 0.34
CA GLY A 181 -6.20 21.65 0.83
C GLY A 181 -6.81 21.58 2.24
N LEU A 182 -6.40 20.60 3.05
CA LEU A 182 -6.91 20.42 4.40
C LEU A 182 -6.28 21.45 5.35
N PRO A 183 -7.11 22.26 6.06
CA PRO A 183 -6.62 23.33 6.90
C PRO A 183 -6.07 22.80 8.23
N LEU A 184 -4.79 22.43 8.25
CA LEU A 184 -4.12 22.01 9.47
C LEU A 184 -3.80 23.21 10.35
N VAL A 185 -4.11 23.08 11.64
CA VAL A 185 -3.85 24.12 12.66
C VAL A 185 -2.77 23.64 13.63
N SER A 186 -1.74 24.46 13.81
CA SER A 186 -0.70 24.17 14.81
C SER A 186 -1.30 24.14 16.22
N GLU A 187 -1.08 23.05 16.94
CA GLU A 187 -1.39 22.93 18.37
C GLU A 187 -0.11 23.14 19.18
N GLU A 188 -0.06 24.21 19.95
CA GLU A 188 1.09 24.52 20.78
C GLU A 188 0.81 24.24 22.26
N GLN A 189 1.80 23.71 22.95
CA GLN A 189 1.79 23.54 24.39
C GLN A 189 2.95 24.31 25.02
N VAL A 190 2.66 25.07 26.06
CA VAL A 190 3.70 25.73 26.88
C VAL A 190 4.21 24.70 27.89
N SER A 191 5.50 24.41 27.83
CA SER A 191 6.18 23.51 28.77
C SER A 191 6.35 24.22 30.14
N SER A 192 6.67 23.44 31.18
CA SER A 192 6.89 23.95 32.55
C SER A 192 8.00 25.00 32.64
N ASN A 193 8.92 25.04 31.68
CA ASN A 193 10.00 26.02 31.59
C ASN A 193 9.64 27.21 30.66
N GLY A 194 8.37 27.34 30.24
CA GLY A 194 7.89 28.46 29.41
C GLY A 194 8.16 28.31 27.90
N LYS A 195 8.80 27.22 27.45
CA LYS A 195 9.04 26.98 26.03
C LYS A 195 7.75 26.54 25.33
N ARG A 196 7.40 27.19 24.21
CA ARG A 196 6.32 26.73 23.31
C ARG A 196 6.82 25.56 22.49
N LEU A 197 6.05 24.47 22.46
CA LEU A 197 6.33 23.25 21.72
C LEU A 197 5.13 22.94 20.81
N VAL A 198 5.36 22.77 19.53
CA VAL A 198 4.33 22.27 18.61
C VAL A 198 4.04 20.81 18.95
N ARG A 199 2.79 20.50 19.22
CA ARG A 199 2.30 19.16 19.59
C ARG A 199 1.55 18.47 18.45
N GLY A 200 1.40 19.15 17.35
CA GLY A 200 0.79 18.60 16.15
C GLY A 200 0.31 19.66 15.19
N TRP A 201 0.00 19.21 14.02
CA TRP A 201 -0.73 19.95 12.99
C TRP A 201 -2.10 19.31 12.88
N LYS A 202 -3.09 19.88 13.54
CA LYS A 202 -4.38 19.25 13.79
C LYS A 202 -5.39 19.57 12.71
N LEU A 203 -6.13 18.54 12.32
CA LEU A 203 -7.35 18.67 11.52
C LEU A 203 -8.39 19.55 12.26
N PRO A 204 -9.32 20.17 11.52
CA PRO A 204 -10.50 20.83 12.13
C PRO A 204 -11.23 19.87 13.06
N VAL A 205 -11.75 20.41 14.17
CA VAL A 205 -12.40 19.58 15.21
C VAL A 205 -13.55 18.75 14.64
N SER A 206 -14.31 19.31 13.69
CA SER A 206 -15.44 18.64 13.03
C SER A 206 -15.05 17.41 12.19
N GLU A 207 -13.77 17.30 11.78
CA GLU A 207 -13.31 16.26 10.87
C GLU A 207 -12.55 15.13 11.58
N ARG A 208 -12.12 15.38 12.84
CA ARG A 208 -11.24 14.45 13.57
C ARG A 208 -11.86 13.08 13.79
N GLU A 209 -13.14 13.02 14.21
CA GLU A 209 -13.83 11.77 14.56
C GLU A 209 -14.09 10.88 13.32
N THR A 210 -14.15 11.47 12.14
CA THR A 210 -14.49 10.78 10.89
C THR A 210 -13.30 10.60 9.93
N THR A 211 -12.10 11.04 10.33
CA THR A 211 -10.87 10.83 9.55
C THR A 211 -10.12 9.61 10.06
N GLY A 212 -9.98 8.61 9.20
CA GLY A 212 -9.19 7.40 9.45
C GLY A 212 -7.75 7.51 8.96
N VAL A 213 -6.87 6.66 9.48
CA VAL A 213 -5.46 6.55 9.05
C VAL A 213 -5.09 5.09 8.83
N ILE A 214 -4.49 4.79 7.69
CA ILE A 214 -3.92 3.48 7.39
C ILE A 214 -2.43 3.66 7.06
N PHE A 215 -1.57 2.93 7.73
CA PHE A 215 -0.14 2.91 7.47
C PHE A 215 0.27 1.62 6.80
N ALA A 216 0.69 1.70 5.55
CA ALA A 216 1.14 0.59 4.72
C ALA A 216 2.67 0.56 4.70
N SER A 217 3.28 -0.52 5.21
CA SER A 217 4.74 -0.67 5.27
C SER A 217 5.13 -2.13 5.47
N VAL A 218 6.30 -2.52 4.98
CA VAL A 218 6.81 -3.89 5.08
C VAL A 218 7.81 -4.04 6.22
N PHE A 219 8.67 -3.06 6.43
CA PHE A 219 9.79 -3.13 7.38
C PHE A 219 9.81 -2.00 8.43
N PRO A 220 8.68 -1.61 9.01
CA PRO A 220 8.65 -0.55 10.01
C PRO A 220 9.36 -1.03 11.29
N GLY A 221 10.25 -0.19 11.84
CA GLY A 221 10.98 -0.47 13.08
C GLY A 221 12.17 -1.43 12.97
N TYR A 222 12.36 -2.10 11.82
CA TYR A 222 13.42 -3.10 11.67
C TYR A 222 14.83 -2.49 11.74
N GLU A 223 15.04 -1.32 11.17
CA GLU A 223 16.33 -0.65 11.25
C GLU A 223 16.73 -0.35 12.70
N GLU A 224 15.80 0.20 13.47
CA GLU A 224 16.05 0.50 14.89
C GLU A 224 16.23 -0.78 15.71
N LEU A 225 15.49 -1.85 15.41
CA LEU A 225 15.69 -3.15 16.05
C LEU A 225 17.12 -3.65 15.84
N LEU A 226 17.65 -3.57 14.63
CA LEU A 226 19.03 -4.00 14.31
C LEU A 226 20.05 -3.10 14.99
N LYS A 227 19.86 -1.77 15.01
CA LYS A 227 20.73 -0.84 15.74
C LYS A 227 20.75 -1.13 17.24
N HIS A 228 19.59 -1.35 17.85
CA HIS A 228 19.50 -1.70 19.27
C HIS A 228 20.13 -3.06 19.56
N ALA A 229 19.97 -4.05 18.68
CA ALA A 229 20.62 -5.35 18.84
C ALA A 229 22.16 -5.22 18.81
N ALA A 230 22.70 -4.41 17.91
CA ALA A 230 24.13 -4.17 17.80
C ALA A 230 24.71 -3.45 19.04
N ASN A 231 23.94 -2.60 19.68
CA ASN A 231 24.35 -1.78 20.84
C ASN A 231 23.84 -2.33 22.19
N ASN A 232 23.35 -3.58 22.24
CA ASN A 232 22.72 -4.17 23.43
C ASN A 232 21.57 -3.29 24.01
N GLY A 233 20.87 -2.55 23.17
CA GLY A 233 19.81 -1.64 23.57
C GLY A 233 20.27 -0.38 24.31
N ALA A 234 21.57 -0.11 24.33
CA ALA A 234 22.11 1.05 25.04
C ALA A 234 21.96 2.36 24.25
N ASP A 235 21.65 3.43 24.96
CA ASP A 235 21.70 4.81 24.46
C ASP A 235 23.15 5.36 24.50
N GLU A 236 23.32 6.64 24.14
CA GLU A 236 24.60 7.35 24.16
C GLU A 236 25.27 7.41 25.54
N ASN A 237 24.53 7.20 26.62
CA ASN A 237 25.02 7.18 27.99
C ASN A 237 25.28 5.75 28.52
N GLY A 238 25.12 4.73 27.67
CA GLY A 238 25.27 3.33 28.04
C GLY A 238 24.12 2.77 28.88
N THR A 239 22.98 3.46 28.93
CA THR A 239 21.75 2.97 29.58
C THR A 239 20.77 2.42 28.55
N PHE A 240 19.87 1.53 28.96
CA PHE A 240 18.85 1.01 28.05
C PHE A 240 17.99 2.14 27.49
N ASP A 241 17.88 2.22 26.17
CA ASP A 241 17.11 3.28 25.51
C ASP A 241 15.62 3.08 25.70
N ARG A 242 14.99 3.95 26.50
CA ARG A 242 13.55 3.90 26.77
C ARG A 242 12.66 4.14 25.53
N ARG A 243 13.21 4.66 24.42
CA ARG A 243 12.49 4.90 23.16
C ARG A 243 12.32 3.61 22.36
N PHE A 244 13.06 2.56 22.70
CA PHE A 244 13.07 1.27 22.02
C PHE A 244 11.68 0.79 21.61
N LEU A 245 10.71 0.76 22.54
CA LEU A 245 9.37 0.29 22.23
C LEU A 245 8.66 1.15 21.18
N LEU A 246 8.81 2.48 21.21
CA LEU A 246 8.17 3.37 20.26
C LEU A 246 8.77 3.24 18.85
N GLN A 247 10.05 2.95 18.78
CA GLN A 247 10.77 2.79 17.51
C GLN A 247 10.47 1.45 16.82
N ILE A 248 10.27 0.37 17.57
CA ILE A 248 10.11 -0.98 17.00
C ILE A 248 8.66 -1.49 16.89
N LEU A 249 7.71 -0.92 17.64
CA LEU A 249 6.33 -1.44 17.71
C LEU A 249 5.46 -1.12 16.49
N SER A 250 6.02 -0.59 15.41
CA SER A 250 5.24 -0.25 14.19
C SER A 250 4.02 0.63 14.48
N MET A 251 4.16 1.61 15.37
CA MET A 251 3.06 2.49 15.81
C MET A 251 2.89 3.74 14.94
N GLY A 252 3.52 3.79 13.77
CA GLY A 252 3.48 4.95 12.86
C GLY A 252 2.07 5.44 12.57
N HIS A 253 1.11 4.53 12.38
CA HIS A 253 -0.31 4.87 12.20
C HIS A 253 -0.89 5.65 13.39
N SER A 254 -0.61 5.23 14.62
CA SER A 254 -1.11 5.88 15.84
C SER A 254 -0.38 7.19 16.12
N GLN A 255 0.94 7.24 15.88
CA GLN A 255 1.75 8.44 16.05
C GLN A 255 1.31 9.52 15.05
N PHE A 256 1.09 9.17 13.79
CA PHE A 256 0.60 10.09 12.78
C PHE A 256 -0.83 10.54 13.07
N ALA A 257 -1.74 9.63 13.42
CA ALA A 257 -3.12 9.97 13.82
C ALA A 257 -3.12 10.93 15.02
N GLN A 258 -2.27 10.68 16.02
CA GLN A 258 -2.08 11.61 17.14
C GLN A 258 -1.60 12.98 16.68
N TRP A 259 -0.63 13.02 15.76
CA TRP A 259 -0.03 14.26 15.27
C TRP A 259 -1.05 15.15 14.56
N ILE A 260 -1.88 14.56 13.68
CA ILE A 260 -2.93 15.28 12.95
C ILE A 260 -4.26 15.39 13.70
N GLY A 261 -4.39 14.73 14.86
CA GLY A 261 -5.61 14.71 15.66
C GLY A 261 -6.74 13.88 15.08
N ALA A 262 -6.45 12.95 14.16
CA ALA A 262 -7.43 12.00 13.64
C ALA A 262 -7.86 11.01 14.73
N LYS A 263 -9.18 10.80 14.88
CA LYS A 263 -9.78 9.95 15.90
C LYS A 263 -10.68 8.87 15.31
N GLY A 264 -10.81 8.84 14.00
CA GLY A 264 -11.48 7.77 13.27
C GLY A 264 -10.68 6.45 13.36
N PRO A 265 -11.09 5.40 12.64
CA PRO A 265 -10.39 4.13 12.66
C PRO A 265 -8.94 4.28 12.19
N ASN A 266 -8.01 3.56 12.82
CA ASN A 266 -6.65 3.52 12.36
C ASN A 266 -6.07 2.10 12.42
N THR A 267 -5.14 1.79 11.52
CA THR A 267 -4.45 0.50 11.47
C THR A 267 -3.12 0.59 10.74
N ALA A 268 -2.24 -0.36 10.99
CA ALA A 268 -1.10 -0.66 10.14
C ALA A 268 -1.38 -1.94 9.34
N ILE A 269 -0.88 -2.01 8.12
CA ILE A 269 -1.04 -3.16 7.24
C ILE A 269 0.30 -3.53 6.59
N ASN A 270 0.56 -4.83 6.53
CA ASN A 270 1.66 -5.41 5.79
C ASN A 270 1.13 -6.55 4.92
N ASN A 271 0.99 -6.26 3.63
CA ASN A 271 0.69 -7.23 2.57
C ASN A 271 1.86 -7.32 1.60
N ALA A 272 3.09 -7.25 2.11
CA ALA A 272 4.31 -7.14 1.31
C ALA A 272 4.17 -6.03 0.25
N CYS A 273 4.55 -6.29 -0.99
CA CYS A 273 4.51 -5.28 -2.07
C CYS A 273 3.10 -4.77 -2.41
N ALA A 274 2.04 -5.45 -1.98
CA ALA A 274 0.65 -5.07 -2.19
C ALA A 274 0.06 -4.26 -1.01
N SER A 275 0.89 -3.73 -0.11
CA SER A 275 0.40 -3.05 1.11
C SER A 275 -0.43 -1.80 0.79
N THR A 276 -0.01 -0.96 -0.15
CA THR A 276 -0.76 0.25 -0.52
C THR A 276 -2.10 -0.06 -1.22
N PRO A 277 -2.18 -0.92 -2.26
CA PRO A 277 -3.47 -1.32 -2.82
C PRO A 277 -4.42 -1.97 -1.80
N ALA A 278 -3.88 -2.77 -0.88
CA ALA A 278 -4.69 -3.34 0.21
C ALA A 278 -5.21 -2.27 1.19
N ALA A 279 -4.42 -1.22 1.44
CA ALA A 279 -4.88 -0.07 2.23
C ALA A 279 -6.00 0.69 1.54
N PHE A 280 -5.98 0.82 0.20
CA PHE A 280 -7.09 1.42 -0.57
C PHE A 280 -8.39 0.63 -0.42
N SER A 281 -8.33 -0.69 -0.47
CA SER A 281 -9.50 -1.53 -0.26
C SER A 281 -10.09 -1.38 1.15
N ILE A 282 -9.24 -1.28 2.17
CA ILE A 282 -9.70 -1.03 3.54
C ILE A 282 -10.30 0.39 3.66
N ALA A 283 -9.71 1.38 2.99
CA ALA A 283 -10.24 2.75 2.98
C ALA A 283 -11.63 2.80 2.33
N GLU A 284 -11.80 2.12 1.18
CA GLU A 284 -13.10 1.95 0.51
C GLU A 284 -14.13 1.31 1.45
N ASP A 285 -13.78 0.22 2.14
CA ASP A 285 -14.65 -0.44 3.12
C ASP A 285 -15.04 0.49 4.27
N TRP A 286 -14.10 1.28 4.81
CA TRP A 286 -14.40 2.17 5.93
C TRP A 286 -15.33 3.31 5.52
N ILE A 287 -15.14 3.87 4.33
CA ILE A 287 -15.99 4.96 3.84
C ILE A 287 -17.37 4.43 3.45
N THR A 288 -17.43 3.28 2.76
CA THR A 288 -18.70 2.63 2.36
C THR A 288 -19.56 2.27 3.57
N THR A 289 -18.94 1.76 4.63
CA THR A 289 -19.65 1.36 5.86
C THR A 289 -19.92 2.52 6.81
N GLY A 290 -19.48 3.74 6.47
CA GLY A 290 -19.67 4.94 7.30
C GLY A 290 -18.80 4.99 8.55
N ARG A 291 -17.74 4.17 8.64
CA ARG A 291 -16.74 4.21 9.74
C ARG A 291 -15.84 5.44 9.65
N ALA A 292 -15.60 5.90 8.45
CA ALA A 292 -14.87 7.14 8.17
C ALA A 292 -15.56 7.89 7.02
N SER A 293 -15.41 9.21 6.95
CA SER A 293 -15.76 10.00 5.78
C SER A 293 -14.55 10.32 4.92
N ARG A 294 -13.37 10.20 5.50
CA ARG A 294 -12.06 10.37 4.87
C ARG A 294 -11.08 9.38 5.47
N VAL A 295 -10.20 8.85 4.63
CA VAL A 295 -9.10 7.99 5.06
C VAL A 295 -7.80 8.52 4.46
N ILE A 296 -6.79 8.65 5.31
CA ILE A 296 -5.44 9.01 4.91
C ILE A 296 -4.63 7.71 4.86
N VAL A 297 -4.30 7.28 3.67
CA VAL A 297 -3.39 6.17 3.45
C VAL A 297 -1.98 6.74 3.37
N VAL A 298 -1.12 6.35 4.28
CA VAL A 298 0.31 6.67 4.23
C VAL A 298 1.10 5.40 4.00
N SER A 299 2.05 5.44 3.07
CA SER A 299 2.94 4.32 2.79
C SER A 299 4.38 4.78 2.78
N ALA A 300 5.26 4.01 3.42
CA ALA A 300 6.68 4.32 3.47
C ALA A 300 7.49 3.07 3.78
N ASP A 301 8.63 2.94 3.12
CA ASP A 301 9.68 1.98 3.44
C ASP A 301 11.03 2.57 2.99
N ASP A 302 12.08 2.29 3.74
CA ASP A 302 13.46 2.50 3.31
C ASP A 302 14.27 1.22 3.51
N THR A 303 14.27 0.37 2.49
CA THR A 303 15.06 -0.86 2.49
C THR A 303 16.51 -0.63 2.05
N THR A 304 16.86 0.61 1.76
CA THR A 304 18.16 1.02 1.23
C THR A 304 19.01 1.81 2.23
N SER A 305 18.49 2.02 3.46
CA SER A 305 19.31 2.56 4.55
C SER A 305 20.53 1.67 4.82
N ASP A 306 21.59 2.26 5.37
CA ASP A 306 22.86 1.54 5.56
C ASP A 306 22.73 0.24 6.35
N VAL A 307 21.81 0.19 7.30
CA VAL A 307 21.56 -1.01 8.10
C VAL A 307 20.65 -2.00 7.38
N LEU A 308 19.51 -1.53 6.85
CA LEU A 308 18.52 -2.44 6.27
C LEU A 308 18.97 -3.06 4.96
N LEU A 309 19.64 -2.32 4.09
CA LEU A 309 20.11 -2.85 2.82
C LEU A 309 21.11 -4.02 3.05
N GLU A 310 21.94 -3.91 4.07
CA GLU A 310 22.87 -4.97 4.47
C GLU A 310 22.17 -6.29 4.80
N TRP A 311 20.99 -6.25 5.41
CA TRP A 311 20.23 -7.43 5.81
C TRP A 311 19.20 -7.84 4.76
N ILE A 312 18.41 -6.89 4.30
CA ILE A 312 17.33 -7.15 3.34
C ILE A 312 17.89 -7.44 1.94
N GLY A 313 18.91 -6.63 1.52
CA GLY A 313 19.63 -6.86 0.26
C GLY A 313 20.35 -8.21 0.24
N ALA A 314 21.02 -8.57 1.35
CA ALA A 314 21.63 -9.88 1.51
C ALA A 314 20.61 -11.02 1.44
N GLY A 315 19.46 -10.86 2.09
CA GLY A 315 18.37 -11.85 2.07
C GLY A 315 17.83 -12.10 0.66
N PHE A 316 17.53 -11.04 -0.08
CA PHE A 316 17.07 -11.16 -1.47
C PHE A 316 18.17 -11.66 -2.42
N ALA A 317 19.44 -11.29 -2.19
CA ALA A 317 20.55 -11.81 -2.96
C ALA A 317 20.72 -13.32 -2.73
N GLY A 318 20.69 -13.78 -1.48
CA GLY A 318 20.74 -15.21 -1.13
C GLY A 318 19.60 -16.01 -1.76
N ALA A 319 18.40 -15.45 -1.83
CA ALA A 319 17.26 -16.04 -2.50
C ALA A 319 17.35 -16.00 -4.05
N GLY A 320 18.39 -15.37 -4.62
CA GLY A 320 18.54 -15.19 -6.07
C GLY A 320 17.50 -14.25 -6.68
N ALA A 321 16.90 -13.36 -5.87
CA ALA A 321 15.86 -12.44 -6.30
C ALA A 321 16.37 -11.01 -6.57
N HIS A 322 17.56 -10.64 -6.06
CA HIS A 322 18.19 -9.34 -6.30
C HIS A 322 19.14 -9.39 -7.49
N SER A 323 19.19 -8.31 -8.28
CA SER A 323 20.17 -8.16 -9.36
C SER A 323 21.57 -7.94 -8.81
N ILE A 324 22.59 -8.36 -9.57
CA ILE A 324 24.01 -8.27 -9.22
C ILE A 324 24.83 -7.41 -10.18
N GLY A 325 24.23 -6.90 -11.25
CA GLY A 325 24.93 -6.01 -12.19
C GLY A 325 25.15 -4.61 -11.61
N ASN A 326 26.06 -3.86 -12.23
CA ASN A 326 26.46 -2.50 -11.83
C ASN A 326 26.12 -1.42 -12.89
N ILE A 327 25.52 -1.81 -14.00
CA ILE A 327 25.09 -0.90 -15.07
C ILE A 327 23.57 -0.86 -15.05
N VAL A 328 22.99 0.31 -14.72
CA VAL A 328 21.54 0.47 -14.53
C VAL A 328 20.77 0.02 -15.76
N GLU A 329 21.21 0.43 -16.95
CA GLU A 329 20.56 0.11 -18.23
C GLU A 329 20.61 -1.37 -18.59
N GLU A 330 21.47 -2.17 -17.94
CA GLU A 330 21.61 -3.59 -18.18
C GLU A 330 20.88 -4.45 -17.14
N VAL A 331 20.47 -3.87 -16.01
CA VAL A 331 19.87 -4.63 -14.90
C VAL A 331 18.49 -4.13 -14.49
N SER A 332 18.22 -2.85 -14.67
CA SER A 332 16.89 -2.28 -14.42
C SER A 332 15.98 -2.50 -15.63
N LEU A 333 15.51 -3.72 -15.80
CA LEU A 333 14.90 -4.23 -17.02
C LEU A 333 13.49 -4.82 -16.79
N PRO A 334 12.49 -4.04 -16.31
CA PRO A 334 11.12 -4.55 -16.22
C PRO A 334 10.65 -5.09 -17.57
N PHE A 335 10.05 -6.28 -17.56
CA PHE A 335 9.57 -7.02 -18.75
C PHE A 335 10.63 -7.53 -19.75
N ASP A 336 11.88 -7.08 -19.68
CA ASP A 336 12.93 -7.57 -20.60
C ASP A 336 13.26 -9.05 -20.36
N ALA A 337 13.57 -9.77 -21.41
CA ALA A 337 13.95 -11.18 -21.33
C ALA A 337 15.27 -11.41 -20.56
N ARG A 338 16.13 -10.39 -20.51
CA ARG A 338 17.44 -10.41 -19.83
C ARG A 338 17.34 -10.11 -18.34
N ARG A 339 16.17 -9.67 -17.82
CA ARG A 339 15.99 -9.33 -16.40
C ARG A 339 16.49 -10.45 -15.50
N ASN A 340 17.21 -10.09 -14.44
CA ASN A 340 17.91 -11.06 -13.61
C ASN A 340 17.72 -10.84 -12.10
N GLY A 341 16.89 -9.91 -11.70
CA GLY A 341 16.59 -9.61 -10.30
C GLY A 341 16.09 -8.19 -10.10
N MET A 342 15.42 -7.96 -9.00
CA MET A 342 14.98 -6.63 -8.60
C MET A 342 16.13 -5.80 -8.06
N LEU A 343 15.96 -4.49 -8.09
CA LEU A 343 16.78 -3.52 -7.36
C LEU A 343 15.94 -2.99 -6.20
N LEU A 344 16.53 -2.86 -5.02
CA LEU A 344 15.84 -2.29 -3.86
C LEU A 344 15.72 -0.77 -3.99
N GLY A 345 14.68 -0.23 -3.40
CA GLY A 345 14.38 1.19 -3.40
C GLY A 345 13.90 1.68 -2.03
N MET A 346 13.73 2.98 -1.93
CA MET A 346 13.07 3.66 -0.83
C MET A 346 12.00 4.61 -1.35
N GLY A 347 11.14 5.06 -0.47
CA GLY A 347 10.19 6.11 -0.79
C GLY A 347 9.12 6.31 0.25
N GLY A 348 8.29 7.30 -0.03
CA GLY A 348 7.09 7.59 0.72
C GLY A 348 6.00 8.09 -0.20
N ALA A 349 4.79 7.60 -0.03
CA ALA A 349 3.62 8.10 -0.73
C ALA A 349 2.44 8.19 0.24
N ALA A 350 1.55 9.14 0.02
CA ALA A 350 0.32 9.19 0.78
C ALA A 350 -0.84 9.70 -0.09
N PHE A 351 -2.05 9.31 0.31
CA PHE A 351 -3.27 9.57 -0.42
C PHE A 351 -4.37 9.99 0.54
N VAL A 352 -5.11 11.01 0.17
CA VAL A 352 -6.35 11.40 0.84
C VAL A 352 -7.51 10.86 0.04
N ILE A 353 -8.19 9.85 0.58
CA ILE A 353 -9.35 9.19 -0.04
C ILE A 353 -10.60 9.64 0.69
N GLU A 354 -11.58 10.16 -0.04
CA GLU A 354 -12.81 10.67 0.53
C GLU A 354 -13.95 10.65 -0.50
N LYS A 355 -15.14 11.03 -0.09
CA LYS A 355 -16.25 11.25 -1.03
C LYS A 355 -16.01 12.50 -1.85
N GLU A 356 -16.42 12.48 -3.12
CA GLU A 356 -16.27 13.60 -4.05
C GLU A 356 -16.93 14.90 -3.52
N SER A 357 -18.07 14.78 -2.84
CA SER A 357 -18.73 15.91 -2.20
C SER A 357 -17.83 16.64 -1.20
N ALA A 358 -17.05 15.91 -0.41
CA ALA A 358 -16.17 16.50 0.60
C ALA A 358 -15.00 17.29 -0.02
N SER A 359 -14.44 16.83 -1.15
CA SER A 359 -13.40 17.57 -1.87
C SER A 359 -13.95 18.83 -2.52
N ARG A 360 -15.15 18.76 -3.12
CA ARG A 360 -15.83 19.91 -3.72
C ARG A 360 -16.18 20.99 -2.70
N ASP A 361 -16.68 20.61 -1.53
CA ASP A 361 -17.01 21.55 -0.44
C ASP A 361 -15.80 22.38 -0.02
N ARG A 362 -14.59 21.85 -0.19
CA ARG A 362 -13.31 22.59 0.03
C ARG A 362 -12.81 23.34 -1.20
N GLY A 363 -13.46 23.19 -2.36
CA GLY A 363 -13.03 23.78 -3.62
C GLY A 363 -11.82 23.07 -4.24
N VAL A 364 -11.56 21.82 -3.87
CA VAL A 364 -10.47 21.00 -4.41
C VAL A 364 -10.99 20.12 -5.53
N THR A 365 -10.29 20.14 -6.66
CA THR A 365 -10.53 19.21 -7.76
C THR A 365 -9.76 17.92 -7.47
N PRO A 366 -10.44 16.76 -7.36
CA PRO A 366 -9.74 15.51 -7.13
C PRO A 366 -8.90 15.09 -8.34
N TYR A 367 -7.86 14.32 -8.09
CA TYR A 367 -6.98 13.75 -9.13
C TYR A 367 -7.72 12.68 -9.96
N CYS A 368 -8.40 11.78 -9.29
CA CYS A 368 -9.11 10.68 -9.93
C CYS A 368 -10.27 10.19 -9.07
N GLU A 369 -11.14 9.42 -9.69
CA GLU A 369 -12.19 8.63 -9.04
C GLU A 369 -11.68 7.21 -8.81
N LEU A 370 -11.85 6.68 -7.60
CA LEU A 370 -11.56 5.31 -7.24
C LEU A 370 -12.78 4.44 -7.58
N LEU A 371 -12.71 3.70 -8.67
CA LEU A 371 -13.83 2.90 -9.17
C LEU A 371 -14.03 1.61 -8.39
N GLY A 372 -12.98 1.08 -7.78
CA GLY A 372 -13.04 -0.12 -6.96
C GLY A 372 -11.68 -0.74 -6.72
N SER A 373 -11.65 -1.71 -5.83
CA SER A 373 -10.45 -2.46 -5.47
C SER A 373 -10.74 -3.96 -5.38
N HIS A 374 -9.71 -4.78 -5.49
CA HIS A 374 -9.80 -6.22 -5.29
C HIS A 374 -8.62 -6.75 -4.52
N ILE A 375 -8.89 -7.53 -3.49
CA ILE A 375 -7.89 -8.28 -2.73
C ILE A 375 -8.18 -9.77 -2.91
N GLY A 376 -7.17 -10.54 -3.35
CA GLY A 376 -7.26 -11.98 -3.52
C GLY A 376 -6.06 -12.71 -2.90
N ASN A 377 -6.23 -14.00 -2.65
CA ASN A 377 -5.17 -14.89 -2.19
C ASN A 377 -5.29 -16.22 -2.92
N SER A 378 -4.20 -16.67 -3.55
CA SER A 378 -4.16 -17.95 -4.26
C SER A 378 -3.98 -19.16 -3.33
N ALA A 379 -3.53 -18.96 -2.10
CA ALA A 379 -3.13 -20.02 -1.15
C ALA A 379 -2.10 -21.01 -1.76
N PHE A 380 -1.31 -20.54 -2.73
CA PHE A 380 -0.40 -21.38 -3.51
C PHE A 380 0.99 -21.49 -2.86
N HIS A 381 1.67 -20.35 -2.69
CA HIS A 381 3.04 -20.31 -2.14
C HIS A 381 3.36 -18.89 -1.64
N PRO A 382 4.17 -18.74 -0.55
CA PRO A 382 4.51 -17.41 -0.01
C PRO A 382 5.20 -16.46 -0.98
N THR A 383 6.01 -16.98 -1.91
CA THR A 383 6.86 -16.15 -2.79
C THR A 383 6.71 -16.46 -4.30
N ARG A 384 5.97 -17.50 -4.67
CA ARG A 384 5.72 -17.84 -6.09
C ARG A 384 4.29 -17.51 -6.47
N LEU A 385 4.13 -16.92 -7.64
CA LEU A 385 2.81 -16.54 -8.16
C LEU A 385 2.11 -17.75 -8.79
N ASP A 386 0.83 -17.88 -8.54
CA ASP A 386 -0.09 -18.71 -9.30
C ASP A 386 -0.63 -17.87 -10.46
N VAL A 387 0.00 -18.01 -11.62
CA VAL A 387 -0.29 -17.21 -12.82
C VAL A 387 -1.74 -17.38 -13.27
N GLU A 388 -2.29 -18.58 -13.15
CA GLU A 388 -3.68 -18.87 -13.56
C GLU A 388 -4.65 -18.17 -12.61
N HIS A 389 -4.45 -18.31 -11.30
CA HIS A 389 -5.27 -17.64 -10.29
C HIS A 389 -5.23 -16.13 -10.43
N VAL A 390 -4.04 -15.53 -10.63
CA VAL A 390 -3.90 -14.09 -10.88
C VAL A 390 -4.71 -13.66 -12.09
N SER A 391 -4.61 -14.40 -13.20
CA SER A 391 -5.33 -14.10 -14.43
C SER A 391 -6.84 -14.21 -14.27
N GLU A 392 -7.33 -15.20 -13.52
CA GLU A 392 -8.76 -15.37 -13.23
C GLU A 392 -9.30 -14.29 -12.30
N SER A 393 -8.54 -13.94 -11.25
CA SER A 393 -8.92 -12.90 -10.31
C SER A 393 -9.00 -11.54 -10.98
N PHE A 394 -8.03 -11.23 -11.84
CA PHE A 394 -8.01 -9.98 -12.60
C PHE A 394 -9.19 -9.89 -13.57
N ASP A 395 -9.47 -10.94 -14.34
CA ASP A 395 -10.61 -10.97 -15.27
C ASP A 395 -11.96 -10.83 -14.53
N LYS A 396 -12.12 -11.49 -13.38
CA LYS A 396 -13.30 -11.33 -12.52
C LYS A 396 -13.45 -9.91 -12.02
N PHE A 397 -12.35 -9.29 -11.58
CA PHE A 397 -12.37 -7.90 -11.12
C PHE A 397 -12.80 -6.94 -12.22
N ILE A 398 -12.22 -7.03 -13.41
CA ILE A 398 -12.62 -6.19 -14.55
C ILE A 398 -14.10 -6.41 -14.91
N SER A 399 -14.57 -7.66 -14.90
CA SER A 399 -15.99 -7.96 -15.17
C SER A 399 -16.95 -7.37 -14.12
N GLN A 400 -16.53 -7.30 -12.86
CA GLN A 400 -17.27 -6.63 -11.81
C GLN A 400 -17.33 -5.12 -12.03
N MET A 401 -16.20 -4.52 -12.43
CA MET A 401 -16.13 -3.08 -12.73
C MET A 401 -16.99 -2.71 -13.93
N GLU A 402 -16.97 -3.52 -15.01
CA GLU A 402 -17.87 -3.34 -16.16
C GLU A 402 -19.34 -3.37 -15.76
N THR A 403 -19.71 -4.32 -14.91
CA THR A 403 -21.08 -4.44 -14.42
C THR A 403 -21.49 -3.25 -13.54
N MET A 404 -20.59 -2.78 -12.71
CA MET A 404 -20.84 -1.71 -11.74
C MET A 404 -20.91 -0.34 -12.41
N TRP A 405 -20.03 -0.08 -13.36
CA TRP A 405 -19.82 1.25 -13.94
C TRP A 405 -20.33 1.39 -15.39
N GLY A 406 -20.74 0.28 -16.03
CA GLY A 406 -21.35 0.29 -17.35
C GLY A 406 -20.39 0.60 -18.50
N PHE A 407 -19.10 0.35 -18.35
CA PHE A 407 -18.13 0.46 -19.45
C PHE A 407 -17.89 -0.93 -20.09
N ASP A 408 -17.31 -0.92 -21.29
CA ASP A 408 -16.83 -2.10 -21.99
C ASP A 408 -15.30 -2.04 -22.07
N ARG A 409 -14.61 -3.05 -21.50
CA ARG A 409 -13.14 -3.12 -21.45
C ARG A 409 -12.49 -3.02 -22.82
N HIS A 410 -13.12 -3.57 -23.86
CA HIS A 410 -12.56 -3.56 -25.21
C HIS A 410 -12.65 -2.18 -25.88
N GLN A 411 -13.68 -1.38 -25.51
CA GLN A 411 -13.86 -0.02 -26.02
C GLN A 411 -12.92 0.96 -25.37
N ILE A 412 -12.59 0.75 -24.08
CA ILE A 412 -11.69 1.65 -23.34
C ILE A 412 -10.22 1.24 -23.42
N ALA A 413 -9.88 0.07 -23.97
CA ALA A 413 -8.52 -0.48 -23.94
C ALA A 413 -7.44 0.49 -24.43
N GLU A 414 -7.68 1.24 -25.52
CA GLU A 414 -6.73 2.22 -26.07
C GLU A 414 -6.53 3.47 -25.19
N LYS A 415 -7.40 3.66 -24.18
CA LYS A 415 -7.33 4.76 -23.21
C LYS A 415 -6.96 4.25 -21.81
N THR A 416 -6.65 2.97 -21.69
CA THR A 416 -6.32 2.32 -20.42
C THR A 416 -4.83 2.21 -20.27
N THR A 417 -4.33 2.73 -19.16
CA THR A 417 -2.96 2.51 -18.70
C THR A 417 -2.95 1.45 -17.61
N PHE A 418 -2.12 0.44 -17.77
CA PHE A 418 -1.82 -0.54 -16.74
C PHE A 418 -0.51 -0.19 -16.07
N MET A 419 -0.59 0.24 -14.83
CA MET A 419 0.59 0.47 -13.99
C MET A 419 1.06 -0.87 -13.42
N SER A 420 2.25 -1.29 -13.83
CA SER A 420 2.80 -2.60 -13.55
C SER A 420 3.53 -2.65 -12.21
N HIS A 421 3.36 -3.77 -11.51
CA HIS A 421 4.18 -4.13 -10.35
C HIS A 421 5.56 -4.68 -10.73
N GLU A 422 5.82 -5.12 -11.96
CA GLU A 422 7.00 -5.90 -12.37
C GLU A 422 8.33 -5.31 -11.85
N PRO A 423 9.04 -5.97 -10.92
CA PRO A 423 10.28 -5.48 -10.31
C PRO A 423 11.54 -6.05 -10.97
N ALA A 424 11.47 -6.53 -12.20
CA ALA A 424 12.55 -7.20 -12.94
C ALA A 424 13.03 -8.53 -12.32
N THR A 425 12.19 -9.23 -11.56
CA THR A 425 12.52 -10.56 -11.02
C THR A 425 12.81 -11.57 -12.13
N PRO A 426 13.64 -12.61 -11.87
CA PRO A 426 14.03 -13.57 -12.91
C PRO A 426 12.84 -14.21 -13.63
N PRO A 427 12.99 -14.59 -14.93
CA PRO A 427 11.87 -14.97 -15.81
C PRO A 427 10.97 -16.12 -15.32
N ARG A 428 11.50 -17.03 -14.50
CA ARG A 428 10.72 -18.19 -14.02
C ARG A 428 9.85 -17.84 -12.83
N GLY A 429 8.56 -17.63 -13.10
CA GLY A 429 7.55 -17.36 -12.07
C GLY A 429 7.51 -15.92 -11.57
N GLY A 430 8.09 -15.00 -12.32
CA GLY A 430 8.05 -13.56 -12.02
C GLY A 430 6.72 -12.91 -12.38
N SER A 431 6.51 -11.70 -11.88
CA SER A 431 5.30 -10.90 -12.10
C SER A 431 5.05 -10.56 -13.56
N ALA A 432 6.10 -10.34 -14.37
CA ALA A 432 5.95 -10.06 -15.80
C ALA A 432 5.04 -11.07 -16.52
N SER A 433 5.29 -12.38 -16.30
CA SER A 433 4.46 -13.41 -16.91
C SER A 433 3.03 -13.43 -16.36
N ALA A 434 2.86 -13.20 -15.05
CA ALA A 434 1.55 -13.17 -14.42
C ALA A 434 0.72 -11.99 -14.93
N GLU A 435 1.30 -10.81 -15.00
CA GLU A 435 0.65 -9.57 -15.47
C GLU A 435 0.26 -9.68 -16.95
N ILE A 436 1.19 -10.08 -17.84
CA ILE A 436 0.90 -10.21 -19.26
C ILE A 436 -0.18 -11.27 -19.54
N ASN A 437 -0.16 -12.40 -18.83
CA ASN A 437 -1.22 -13.41 -18.99
C ASN A 437 -2.58 -12.91 -18.47
N ALA A 438 -2.59 -12.17 -17.35
CA ALA A 438 -3.81 -11.57 -16.83
C ALA A 438 -4.43 -10.55 -17.81
N LEU A 439 -3.61 -9.65 -18.37
CA LEU A 439 -4.04 -8.67 -19.36
C LEU A 439 -4.56 -9.34 -20.63
N ARG A 440 -3.86 -10.36 -21.16
CA ARG A 440 -4.29 -11.11 -22.34
C ARG A 440 -5.60 -11.88 -22.10
N LYS A 441 -5.76 -12.48 -20.92
CA LYS A 441 -6.99 -13.17 -20.54
C LYS A 441 -8.17 -12.20 -20.45
N ALA A 442 -7.99 -11.08 -19.78
CA ALA A 442 -9.07 -10.10 -19.55
C ALA A 442 -9.45 -9.34 -20.83
N PHE A 443 -8.48 -8.88 -21.62
CA PHE A 443 -8.72 -8.00 -22.76
C PHE A 443 -8.69 -8.69 -24.13
N GLY A 444 -8.29 -9.97 -24.20
CA GLY A 444 -8.22 -10.72 -25.47
C GLY A 444 -7.39 -9.98 -26.54
N SER A 445 -7.95 -9.82 -27.72
CA SER A 445 -7.29 -9.07 -28.82
C SER A 445 -7.12 -7.58 -28.54
N SER A 446 -7.86 -7.02 -27.60
CA SER A 446 -7.74 -5.59 -27.22
C SER A 446 -6.56 -5.34 -26.26
N ALA A 447 -5.92 -6.39 -25.73
CA ALA A 447 -4.75 -6.26 -24.87
C ALA A 447 -3.59 -5.54 -25.56
N GLU A 448 -3.46 -5.62 -26.87
CA GLU A 448 -2.43 -4.94 -27.68
C GLU A 448 -2.58 -3.42 -27.70
N LYS A 449 -3.75 -2.89 -27.31
CA LYS A 449 -4.05 -1.47 -27.26
C LYS A 449 -3.72 -0.82 -25.91
N LEU A 450 -3.48 -1.64 -24.89
CA LEU A 450 -3.17 -1.14 -23.54
C LEU A 450 -1.79 -0.47 -23.51
N VAL A 451 -1.70 0.61 -22.75
CA VAL A 451 -0.41 1.18 -22.38
C VAL A 451 0.05 0.54 -21.08
N ILE A 452 1.24 -0.07 -21.08
CA ILE A 452 1.84 -0.63 -19.87
C ILE A 452 2.99 0.28 -19.46
N THR A 453 3.00 0.71 -18.21
CA THR A 453 4.05 1.54 -17.62
C THR A 453 4.57 0.95 -16.32
N ASN A 454 5.77 1.37 -15.90
CA ASN A 454 6.44 0.86 -14.71
C ASN A 454 7.38 1.91 -14.13
N THR A 455 7.35 2.15 -12.84
CA THR A 455 8.25 3.09 -12.16
C THR A 455 9.48 2.44 -11.57
N LYS A 456 9.41 1.13 -11.26
CA LYS A 456 10.51 0.42 -10.57
C LYS A 456 11.79 0.33 -11.38
N GLY A 457 11.69 0.49 -12.73
CA GLY A 457 12.85 0.64 -13.60
C GLY A 457 13.66 1.92 -13.33
N PHE A 458 13.07 2.91 -12.67
CA PHE A 458 13.68 4.21 -12.37
C PHE A 458 13.96 4.40 -10.88
N THR A 459 13.14 3.84 -10.00
CA THR A 459 13.19 4.09 -8.55
C THR A 459 13.75 2.92 -7.75
N GLY A 460 13.93 1.75 -8.36
CA GLY A 460 14.03 0.50 -7.61
C GLY A 460 12.68 0.10 -7.00
N HIS A 461 12.66 -1.00 -6.26
CA HIS A 461 11.47 -1.54 -5.63
C HIS A 461 11.36 -1.08 -4.17
N PRO A 462 10.49 -0.13 -3.83
CA PRO A 462 10.33 0.41 -2.48
C PRO A 462 9.38 -0.42 -1.62
N MET A 463 9.27 -1.72 -1.85
CA MET A 463 8.42 -2.67 -1.13
C MET A 463 6.94 -2.27 -1.10
N GLY A 464 6.42 -1.93 0.08
CA GLY A 464 4.99 -1.63 0.28
C GLY A 464 4.54 -0.23 -0.11
N VAL A 465 5.45 0.61 -0.62
CA VAL A 465 5.14 2.02 -0.93
C VAL A 465 4.44 2.13 -2.28
N GLY A 466 3.36 2.91 -2.32
CA GLY A 466 2.55 3.15 -3.50
C GLY A 466 3.11 4.24 -4.42
N ILE A 467 4.39 4.14 -4.83
CA ILE A 467 4.96 5.07 -5.81
C ILE A 467 4.21 4.96 -7.13
N GLU A 468 3.94 3.73 -7.58
CA GLU A 468 3.19 3.45 -8.78
C GLU A 468 1.79 4.09 -8.74
N ASP A 469 1.11 3.93 -7.62
CA ASP A 469 -0.24 4.46 -7.41
C ASP A 469 -0.23 6.00 -7.42
N ALA A 470 0.83 6.63 -6.87
CA ALA A 470 0.95 8.09 -6.82
C ALA A 470 1.33 8.71 -8.17
N VAL A 471 2.03 7.97 -9.03
CA VAL A 471 2.42 8.41 -10.37
C VAL A 471 1.27 8.26 -11.37
N THR A 472 0.38 7.28 -11.17
CA THR A 472 -0.78 7.03 -12.03
C THR A 472 -1.88 8.06 -11.86
#